data_2ab61fd43c971a6065c59862c310008f
#
_entry.id   2ab61fd43c971a6065c59862c310008f
#
_cell.length_a   1.000
_cell.length_b   1.000
_cell.length_c   1.000
_cell.angle_alpha   90.00
_cell.angle_beta   90.00
_cell.angle_gamma   90.00
#
_symmetry.space_group_name_H-M   'P 1'
#
loop_
_entity.id
_entity.type
_entity.pdbx_description
1 polymer ?
#
loop_
_entity_poly.entity_id
_entity_poly.type
_entity_poly.pdbx_seq_one_letter_code
_entity_poly.pdbx_strand_id
1 'polypeptide(L)'
;MCIRDRAVAALAYGTEEIPRVSKIVGPGNIFVATAKKLLYGTVDIDMFAGPSEILVFADETANPVYLAADLMSQAEHDKLASAIMITTSMDIAVRTQAEIERQSAYLSRKDIIDYSMTNYGAIIVSEDKDYAIELANKLAPEHMEVVAENPTEYIGKIDNVGSLFLGQYSPEPLGDYYAGPNHVLPTSGTARFFSPLGVDSFVKRSSYICYTKDALLDAADDIILIAEREKLTAHANSIKVRKEG
;
A
#
# COMPACT_ATOMS: atom_id res chain seq x y z
N MET A 1 -0.11 -28.03 4.17
CA MET A 1 0.26 -27.18 5.31
C MET A 1 1.48 -26.35 4.88
N CYS A 2 1.38 -25.03 4.93
CA CYS A 2 2.45 -24.14 4.47
C CYS A 2 3.57 -24.09 5.52
N ILE A 3 4.82 -24.30 5.12
CA ILE A 3 5.98 -24.25 6.05
C ILE A 3 6.24 -22.79 6.46
N ARG A 4 5.92 -21.84 5.58
CA ARG A 4 6.19 -20.40 5.79
C ARG A 4 5.32 -19.77 6.88
N ASP A 5 4.05 -20.17 7.02
CA ASP A 5 3.17 -19.69 8.10
C ASP A 5 3.69 -20.08 9.48
N ARG A 6 4.25 -21.29 9.63
CA ARG A 6 4.91 -21.72 10.87
C ARG A 6 6.19 -20.95 11.13
N ALA A 7 7.00 -20.66 10.09
CA ALA A 7 8.19 -19.85 10.24
C ALA A 7 7.84 -18.43 10.75
N VAL A 8 6.74 -17.84 10.24
CA VAL A 8 6.23 -16.54 10.74
C VAL A 8 5.88 -16.63 12.24
N ALA A 9 5.19 -17.69 12.66
CA ALA A 9 4.87 -17.90 14.08
C ALA A 9 6.11 -18.12 14.94
N ALA A 10 7.09 -18.93 14.47
CA ALA A 10 8.34 -19.16 15.18
C ALA A 10 9.16 -17.87 15.37
N LEU A 11 9.20 -17.02 14.36
CA LEU A 11 9.87 -15.71 14.44
C LEU A 11 9.14 -14.76 15.37
N ALA A 12 7.81 -14.79 15.39
CA ALA A 12 7.01 -13.88 16.22
C ALA A 12 7.08 -14.21 17.72
N TYR A 13 7.03 -15.50 18.06
CA TYR A 13 7.04 -15.95 19.47
C TYR A 13 8.42 -16.34 19.98
N GLY A 14 9.32 -16.73 19.11
CA GLY A 14 10.58 -17.37 19.45
C GLY A 14 10.41 -18.87 19.72
N THR A 15 11.51 -19.60 19.64
CA THR A 15 11.67 -20.99 20.08
C THR A 15 13.01 -21.13 20.81
N GLU A 16 13.37 -22.34 21.25
CA GLU A 16 14.70 -22.58 21.85
C GLU A 16 15.84 -22.27 20.88
N GLU A 17 15.62 -22.47 19.57
CA GLU A 17 16.63 -22.30 18.52
C GLU A 17 16.49 -20.97 17.75
N ILE A 18 15.27 -20.40 17.69
CA ILE A 18 14.94 -19.22 16.88
C ILE A 18 14.62 -18.06 17.82
N PRO A 19 15.45 -17.02 17.91
CA PRO A 19 15.14 -15.86 18.73
C PRO A 19 13.93 -15.10 18.18
N ARG A 20 13.10 -14.59 19.08
CA ARG A 20 11.97 -13.72 18.74
C ARG A 20 12.48 -12.46 18.03
N VAL A 21 11.79 -12.07 16.95
CA VAL A 21 12.08 -10.83 16.20
C VAL A 21 11.08 -9.73 16.53
N SER A 22 11.46 -8.50 16.26
CA SER A 22 10.59 -7.31 16.45
C SER A 22 9.74 -7.00 15.23
N LYS A 23 10.17 -7.39 14.02
CA LYS A 23 9.48 -7.14 12.77
C LYS A 23 9.69 -8.30 11.80
N ILE A 24 8.66 -8.64 11.03
CA ILE A 24 8.68 -9.61 9.93
C ILE A 24 8.32 -8.89 8.64
N VAL A 25 9.19 -8.97 7.65
CA VAL A 25 9.01 -8.37 6.32
C VAL A 25 9.09 -9.42 5.25
N GLY A 26 8.47 -9.16 4.12
CA GLY A 26 8.53 -10.01 2.93
C GLY A 26 7.16 -10.48 2.45
N PRO A 27 7.05 -10.72 1.14
CA PRO A 27 5.82 -11.20 0.51
C PRO A 27 5.60 -12.69 0.80
N GLY A 28 4.39 -13.16 0.59
CA GLY A 28 4.04 -14.55 0.72
C GLY A 28 2.64 -14.83 0.21
N ASN A 29 2.32 -16.13 0.15
CA ASN A 29 0.96 -16.56 -0.23
C ASN A 29 -0.06 -16.18 0.85
N ILE A 30 -1.34 -16.46 0.57
CA ILE A 30 -2.47 -16.16 1.47
C ILE A 30 -2.27 -16.67 2.91
N PHE A 31 -1.60 -17.80 3.11
CA PHE A 31 -1.33 -18.33 4.46
C PHE A 31 -0.30 -17.51 5.21
N VAL A 32 0.74 -17.02 4.53
CA VAL A 32 1.73 -16.12 5.11
C VAL A 32 1.11 -14.76 5.43
N ALA A 33 0.31 -14.21 4.52
CA ALA A 33 -0.41 -12.96 4.73
C ALA A 33 -1.37 -13.07 5.94
N THR A 34 -2.11 -14.18 6.04
CA THR A 34 -2.99 -14.45 7.18
C THR A 34 -2.20 -14.58 8.48
N ALA A 35 -1.08 -15.29 8.47
CA ALA A 35 -0.23 -15.45 9.66
C ALA A 35 0.32 -14.08 10.11
N LYS A 36 0.82 -13.25 9.20
CA LYS A 36 1.26 -11.89 9.51
C LYS A 36 0.13 -11.05 10.12
N LYS A 37 -1.08 -11.11 9.54
CA LYS A 37 -2.25 -10.40 10.04
C LYS A 37 -2.65 -10.82 11.46
N LEU A 38 -2.63 -12.12 11.76
CA LEU A 38 -2.98 -12.66 13.08
C LEU A 38 -1.94 -12.33 14.15
N LEU A 39 -0.69 -12.15 13.76
CA LEU A 39 0.42 -11.90 14.69
C LEU A 39 0.79 -10.42 14.80
N TYR A 40 0.17 -9.56 14.01
CA TYR A 40 0.33 -8.12 14.13
C TYR A 40 -0.06 -7.64 15.53
N GLY A 41 0.82 -6.87 16.17
CA GLY A 41 0.70 -6.51 17.59
C GLY A 41 1.54 -7.39 18.53
N THR A 42 1.77 -8.67 18.19
CA THR A 42 2.80 -9.50 18.85
C THR A 42 4.17 -9.25 18.23
N VAL A 43 4.22 -9.11 16.93
CA VAL A 43 5.37 -8.71 16.12
C VAL A 43 4.89 -7.64 15.14
N ASP A 44 5.75 -6.71 14.77
CA ASP A 44 5.44 -5.76 13.70
C ASP A 44 5.63 -6.40 12.33
N ILE A 45 4.92 -5.91 11.33
CA ILE A 45 4.98 -6.37 9.95
C ILE A 45 5.21 -5.21 8.99
N ASP A 46 5.67 -5.49 7.78
CA ASP A 46 5.74 -4.51 6.69
C ASP A 46 4.35 -4.04 6.26
N MET A 47 3.53 -4.97 5.80
CA MET A 47 2.16 -4.72 5.32
C MET A 47 1.36 -6.02 5.20
N PHE A 48 0.08 -5.88 4.91
CA PHE A 48 -0.78 -7.00 4.52
C PHE A 48 -0.66 -7.20 3.01
N ALA A 49 0.06 -8.25 2.59
CA ALA A 49 0.18 -8.59 1.18
C ALA A 49 -1.06 -9.35 0.70
N GLY A 50 -1.75 -8.79 -0.28
CA GLY A 50 -2.82 -9.43 -1.06
C GLY A 50 -2.33 -9.88 -2.44
N PRO A 51 -3.25 -10.29 -3.32
CA PRO A 51 -2.96 -10.48 -4.74
C PRO A 51 -2.47 -9.17 -5.36
N SER A 52 -1.66 -9.27 -6.40
CA SER A 52 -1.13 -8.11 -7.12
C SER A 52 -2.23 -7.34 -7.86
N GLU A 53 -2.08 -6.04 -7.95
CA GLU A 53 -3.09 -5.12 -8.49
C GLU A 53 -2.46 -4.08 -9.40
N ILE A 54 -3.08 -3.82 -10.54
CA ILE A 54 -2.79 -2.67 -11.38
C ILE A 54 -4.05 -1.88 -11.69
N LEU A 55 -3.93 -0.56 -11.64
CA LEU A 55 -4.90 0.38 -12.15
C LEU A 55 -4.22 1.25 -13.20
N VAL A 56 -4.76 1.27 -14.41
CA VAL A 56 -4.29 2.14 -15.49
C VAL A 56 -5.31 3.25 -15.71
N PHE A 57 -4.90 4.49 -15.51
CA PHE A 57 -5.67 5.65 -15.97
C PHE A 57 -5.16 6.07 -17.34
N ALA A 58 -6.06 6.19 -18.32
CA ALA A 58 -5.71 6.49 -19.70
C ALA A 58 -6.61 7.59 -20.30
N ASP A 59 -6.03 8.57 -20.97
CA ASP A 59 -6.77 9.52 -21.81
C ASP A 59 -6.75 9.09 -23.29
N GLU A 60 -7.29 9.94 -24.17
CA GLU A 60 -7.38 9.72 -25.60
C GLU A 60 -6.03 9.61 -26.32
N THR A 61 -4.94 10.03 -25.71
CA THR A 61 -3.58 9.98 -26.29
C THR A 61 -2.87 8.66 -26.06
N ALA A 62 -3.41 7.82 -25.18
CA ALA A 62 -2.82 6.55 -24.81
C ALA A 62 -2.78 5.54 -25.96
N ASN A 63 -1.76 4.67 -25.98
CA ASN A 63 -1.66 3.59 -26.95
C ASN A 63 -2.34 2.31 -26.44
N PRO A 64 -3.44 1.85 -27.04
CA PRO A 64 -4.18 0.66 -26.61
C PRO A 64 -3.35 -0.62 -26.57
N VAL A 65 -2.33 -0.72 -27.44
CA VAL A 65 -1.42 -1.89 -27.48
C VAL A 65 -0.60 -1.98 -26.19
N TYR A 66 -0.12 -0.85 -25.68
CA TYR A 66 0.64 -0.78 -24.45
C TYR A 66 -0.26 -1.02 -23.23
N LEU A 67 -1.42 -0.34 -23.18
CA LEU A 67 -2.38 -0.52 -22.09
C LEU A 67 -2.80 -1.99 -21.92
N ALA A 68 -3.05 -2.69 -23.02
CA ALA A 68 -3.38 -4.11 -22.98
C ALA A 68 -2.23 -4.96 -22.44
N ALA A 69 -0.99 -4.66 -22.86
CA ALA A 69 0.20 -5.36 -22.35
C ALA A 69 0.39 -5.16 -20.87
N ASP A 70 0.25 -3.91 -20.39
CA ASP A 70 0.45 -3.55 -18.98
C ASP A 70 -0.63 -4.16 -18.06
N LEU A 71 -1.89 -4.18 -18.49
CA LEU A 71 -2.95 -4.87 -17.76
C LEU A 71 -2.71 -6.38 -17.66
N MET A 72 -2.22 -7.00 -18.74
CA MET A 72 -1.97 -8.44 -18.75
C MET A 72 -0.68 -8.83 -18.03
N SER A 73 0.32 -7.95 -17.95
CA SER A 73 1.52 -8.18 -17.15
C SER A 73 1.17 -8.42 -15.68
N GLN A 74 0.20 -7.68 -15.16
CA GLN A 74 -0.28 -7.88 -13.80
C GLN A 74 -1.21 -9.10 -13.68
N ALA A 75 -2.12 -9.27 -14.65
CA ALA A 75 -3.07 -10.38 -14.65
C ALA A 75 -2.39 -11.76 -14.68
N GLU A 76 -1.18 -11.88 -15.24
CA GLU A 76 -0.47 -13.15 -15.30
C GLU A 76 0.15 -13.59 -13.96
N HIS A 77 0.26 -12.70 -12.95
CA HIS A 77 0.88 -13.04 -11.67
C HIS A 77 0.12 -14.12 -10.91
N ASP A 78 -1.21 -13.98 -10.78
CA ASP A 78 -2.06 -14.91 -10.05
C ASP A 78 -3.51 -14.83 -10.56
N LYS A 79 -4.29 -15.90 -10.38
CA LYS A 79 -5.72 -15.91 -10.71
C LYS A 79 -6.54 -14.85 -9.94
N LEU A 80 -6.06 -14.43 -8.77
CA LEU A 80 -6.71 -13.42 -7.95
C LEU A 80 -6.16 -12.00 -8.22
N ALA A 81 -5.18 -11.84 -9.12
CA ALA A 81 -4.68 -10.52 -9.50
C ALA A 81 -5.81 -9.68 -10.11
N SER A 82 -5.77 -8.37 -9.89
CA SER A 82 -6.72 -7.45 -10.49
C SER A 82 -6.06 -6.50 -11.46
N ALA A 83 -6.72 -6.28 -12.60
CA ALA A 83 -6.26 -5.38 -13.65
C ALA A 83 -7.41 -4.48 -14.09
N ILE A 84 -7.38 -3.24 -13.66
CA ILE A 84 -8.45 -2.27 -13.88
C ILE A 84 -7.93 -1.13 -14.74
N MET A 85 -8.69 -0.76 -15.76
CA MET A 85 -8.46 0.46 -16.53
C MET A 85 -9.59 1.46 -16.29
N ILE A 86 -9.24 2.71 -16.05
CA ILE A 86 -10.18 3.84 -16.08
C ILE A 86 -9.74 4.75 -17.21
N THR A 87 -10.62 5.04 -18.14
CA THR A 87 -10.31 5.91 -19.29
C THR A 87 -11.39 6.94 -19.51
N THR A 88 -10.99 8.08 -20.09
CA THR A 88 -11.93 9.13 -20.51
C THR A 88 -12.41 8.94 -21.96
N SER A 89 -11.90 7.92 -22.67
CA SER A 89 -12.18 7.70 -24.08
C SER A 89 -12.80 6.32 -24.33
N MET A 90 -14.02 6.30 -24.87
CA MET A 90 -14.66 5.05 -25.30
C MET A 90 -13.88 4.36 -26.43
N ASP A 91 -13.25 5.10 -27.34
CA ASP A 91 -12.41 4.54 -28.40
C ASP A 91 -11.21 3.77 -27.81
N ILE A 92 -10.51 4.37 -26.85
CA ILE A 92 -9.41 3.72 -26.14
C ILE A 92 -9.90 2.47 -25.41
N ALA A 93 -11.05 2.52 -24.74
CA ALA A 93 -11.61 1.36 -24.04
C ALA A 93 -11.85 0.18 -24.99
N VAL A 94 -12.53 0.42 -26.11
CA VAL A 94 -12.86 -0.63 -27.09
C VAL A 94 -11.61 -1.20 -27.75
N ARG A 95 -10.65 -0.34 -28.13
CA ARG A 95 -9.40 -0.77 -28.77
C ARG A 95 -8.51 -1.53 -27.81
N THR A 96 -8.45 -1.12 -26.53
CA THR A 96 -7.68 -1.84 -25.50
C THR A 96 -8.28 -3.23 -25.26
N GLN A 97 -9.61 -3.35 -25.20
CA GLN A 97 -10.26 -4.66 -25.09
C GLN A 97 -9.91 -5.58 -26.25
N ALA A 98 -9.97 -5.07 -27.49
CA ALA A 98 -9.59 -5.85 -28.67
C ALA A 98 -8.11 -6.29 -28.65
N GLU A 99 -7.24 -5.43 -28.14
CA GLU A 99 -5.81 -5.73 -27.97
C GLU A 99 -5.56 -6.78 -26.89
N ILE A 100 -6.30 -6.76 -25.78
CA ILE A 100 -6.24 -7.81 -24.74
C ILE A 100 -6.59 -9.17 -25.37
N GLU A 101 -7.68 -9.25 -26.11
CA GLU A 101 -8.10 -10.49 -26.79
C GLU A 101 -7.03 -10.98 -27.77
N ARG A 102 -6.48 -10.06 -28.57
CA ARG A 102 -5.44 -10.37 -29.56
C ARG A 102 -4.14 -10.85 -28.93
N GLN A 103 -3.66 -10.16 -27.89
CA GLN A 103 -2.37 -10.42 -27.28
C GLN A 103 -2.42 -11.64 -26.37
N SER A 104 -3.50 -11.85 -25.60
CA SER A 104 -3.65 -13.00 -24.72
C SER A 104 -3.52 -14.34 -25.45
N ALA A 105 -3.85 -14.37 -26.75
CA ALA A 105 -3.82 -15.58 -27.56
C ALA A 105 -2.44 -16.26 -27.68
N TYR A 106 -1.36 -15.48 -27.53
CA TYR A 106 0.02 -16.00 -27.66
C TYR A 106 0.85 -15.94 -26.36
N LEU A 107 0.25 -15.49 -25.25
CA LEU A 107 0.92 -15.47 -23.97
C LEU A 107 0.89 -16.85 -23.29
N SER A 108 2.01 -17.24 -22.70
CA SER A 108 2.21 -18.58 -22.14
C SER A 108 1.31 -18.88 -20.93
N ARG A 109 0.93 -17.86 -20.16
CA ARG A 109 0.08 -17.99 -18.96
C ARG A 109 -1.38 -17.60 -19.21
N LYS A 110 -1.85 -17.80 -20.45
CA LYS A 110 -3.19 -17.42 -20.90
C LYS A 110 -4.30 -17.83 -19.92
N ASP A 111 -4.27 -19.06 -19.39
CA ASP A 111 -5.31 -19.55 -18.49
C ASP A 111 -5.41 -18.74 -17.19
N ILE A 112 -4.29 -18.21 -16.71
CA ILE A 112 -4.24 -17.35 -15.52
C ILE A 112 -4.74 -15.96 -15.88
N ILE A 113 -4.26 -15.40 -16.99
CA ILE A 113 -4.67 -14.08 -17.51
C ILE A 113 -6.18 -14.06 -17.74
N ASP A 114 -6.71 -15.04 -18.47
CA ASP A 114 -8.14 -15.12 -18.78
C ASP A 114 -8.99 -15.21 -17.50
N TYR A 115 -8.54 -15.99 -16.52
CA TYR A 115 -9.26 -16.10 -15.25
C TYR A 115 -9.24 -14.78 -14.47
N SER A 116 -8.07 -14.16 -14.33
CA SER A 116 -7.89 -12.88 -13.66
C SER A 116 -8.71 -11.78 -14.32
N MET A 117 -8.54 -11.60 -15.63
CA MET A 117 -9.25 -10.57 -16.41
C MET A 117 -10.77 -10.75 -16.37
N THR A 118 -11.28 -12.00 -16.40
CA THR A 118 -12.72 -12.29 -16.37
C THR A 118 -13.33 -11.99 -15.00
N ASN A 119 -12.63 -12.29 -13.92
CA ASN A 119 -13.20 -12.23 -12.57
C ASN A 119 -12.80 -10.95 -11.80
N TYR A 120 -11.65 -10.36 -12.12
CA TYR A 120 -11.06 -9.23 -11.40
C TYR A 120 -10.59 -8.11 -12.34
N GLY A 121 -10.78 -8.25 -13.66
CA GLY A 121 -10.52 -7.20 -14.62
C GLY A 121 -11.73 -6.28 -14.83
N ALA A 122 -11.48 -5.02 -15.15
CA ALA A 122 -12.52 -4.07 -15.54
C ALA A 122 -11.97 -2.96 -16.43
N ILE A 123 -12.77 -2.53 -17.39
CA ILE A 123 -12.55 -1.29 -18.15
C ILE A 123 -13.71 -0.36 -17.83
N ILE A 124 -13.40 0.78 -17.23
CA ILE A 124 -14.36 1.78 -16.79
C ILE A 124 -14.17 3.03 -17.64
N VAL A 125 -15.25 3.53 -18.23
CA VAL A 125 -15.23 4.78 -19.00
C VAL A 125 -15.93 5.86 -18.19
N SER A 126 -15.23 6.99 -17.97
CA SER A 126 -15.75 8.17 -17.29
C SER A 126 -15.39 9.41 -18.08
N GLU A 127 -16.37 10.18 -18.50
CA GLU A 127 -16.13 11.46 -19.20
C GLU A 127 -15.57 12.53 -18.25
N ASP A 128 -15.76 12.37 -16.93
CA ASP A 128 -15.25 13.25 -15.90
C ASP A 128 -13.88 12.76 -15.38
N LYS A 129 -12.83 13.52 -15.69
CA LYS A 129 -11.45 13.22 -15.26
C LYS A 129 -11.28 13.28 -13.75
N ASP A 130 -11.93 14.20 -13.07
CA ASP A 130 -11.79 14.36 -11.61
C ASP A 130 -12.48 13.19 -10.90
N TYR A 131 -13.65 12.77 -11.39
CA TYR A 131 -14.30 11.55 -10.88
C TYR A 131 -13.48 10.29 -11.15
N ALA A 132 -12.83 10.19 -12.30
CA ALA A 132 -11.93 9.06 -12.60
C ALA A 132 -10.78 8.96 -11.59
N ILE A 133 -10.17 10.09 -11.23
CA ILE A 133 -9.11 10.15 -10.22
C ILE A 133 -9.65 9.90 -8.81
N GLU A 134 -10.84 10.41 -8.47
CA GLU A 134 -11.50 10.08 -7.21
C GLU A 134 -11.73 8.57 -7.06
N LEU A 135 -12.17 7.91 -8.15
CA LEU A 135 -12.35 6.46 -8.17
C LEU A 135 -11.03 5.72 -7.99
N ALA A 136 -9.96 6.17 -8.66
CA ALA A 136 -8.62 5.62 -8.48
C ALA A 136 -8.14 5.71 -7.02
N ASN A 137 -8.32 6.87 -6.38
CA ASN A 137 -7.99 7.06 -4.96
C ASN A 137 -8.86 6.20 -4.02
N LYS A 138 -10.11 5.93 -4.39
CA LYS A 138 -10.98 5.00 -3.64
C LYS A 138 -10.53 3.56 -3.75
N LEU A 139 -10.04 3.14 -4.90
CA LEU A 139 -9.50 1.80 -5.12
C LEU A 139 -8.18 1.61 -4.38
N ALA A 140 -7.35 2.66 -4.32
CA ALA A 140 -6.06 2.67 -3.63
C ALA A 140 -5.17 1.48 -4.05
N PRO A 141 -4.84 1.35 -5.36
CA PRO A 141 -4.20 0.17 -5.91
C PRO A 141 -2.74 0.05 -5.49
N GLU A 142 -2.20 -1.16 -5.62
CA GLU A 142 -0.76 -1.43 -5.48
C GLU A 142 0.05 -0.65 -6.51
N HIS A 143 -0.27 -0.83 -7.79
CA HIS A 143 0.36 -0.13 -8.92
C HIS A 143 -0.67 0.75 -9.62
N MET A 144 -0.28 1.97 -9.95
CA MET A 144 -1.08 2.84 -10.80
C MET A 144 -0.23 3.44 -11.91
N GLU A 145 -0.68 3.25 -13.14
CA GLU A 145 -0.12 3.93 -14.31
C GLU A 145 -1.03 5.08 -14.73
N VAL A 146 -0.42 6.22 -15.06
CA VAL A 146 -1.09 7.39 -15.63
C VAL A 146 -0.57 7.59 -17.05
N VAL A 147 -1.34 7.14 -18.03
CA VAL A 147 -1.02 7.22 -19.45
C VAL A 147 -1.87 8.32 -20.08
N ALA A 148 -1.39 9.54 -19.95
CA ALA A 148 -2.06 10.77 -20.39
C ALA A 148 -1.06 11.70 -21.09
N GLU A 149 -1.57 12.72 -21.78
CA GLU A 149 -0.74 13.72 -22.47
C GLU A 149 0.24 14.40 -21.52
N ASN A 150 -0.25 14.78 -20.30
CA ASN A 150 0.54 15.44 -19.26
C ASN A 150 0.48 14.63 -17.95
N PRO A 151 1.16 13.49 -17.84
CA PRO A 151 0.99 12.57 -16.71
C PRO A 151 1.45 13.15 -15.37
N THR A 152 2.39 14.11 -15.38
CA THR A 152 2.89 14.75 -14.15
C THR A 152 1.87 15.66 -13.45
N GLU A 153 0.82 16.10 -14.15
CA GLU A 153 -0.26 16.90 -13.56
C GLU A 153 -1.10 16.14 -12.54
N TYR A 154 -0.98 14.80 -12.53
CA TYR A 154 -1.72 13.93 -11.62
C TYR A 154 -1.01 13.64 -10.31
N ILE A 155 0.30 13.98 -10.18
CA ILE A 155 1.09 13.68 -8.96
C ILE A 155 0.43 14.23 -7.70
N GLY A 156 -0.10 15.45 -7.73
CA GLY A 156 -0.78 16.07 -6.58
C GLY A 156 -2.27 15.72 -6.43
N LYS A 157 -2.81 14.84 -7.27
CA LYS A 157 -4.22 14.43 -7.25
C LYS A 157 -4.41 12.97 -6.84
N ILE A 158 -3.33 12.19 -6.86
CA ILE A 158 -3.32 10.76 -6.51
C ILE A 158 -2.68 10.62 -5.14
N ASP A 159 -3.51 10.36 -4.13
CA ASP A 159 -3.10 10.27 -2.73
C ASP A 159 -2.85 8.83 -2.28
N ASN A 160 -3.59 7.88 -2.87
CA ASN A 160 -3.66 6.51 -2.37
C ASN A 160 -3.16 5.51 -3.43
N VAL A 161 -1.86 5.28 -3.46
CA VAL A 161 -1.23 4.33 -4.38
C VAL A 161 0.04 3.75 -3.76
N GLY A 162 0.34 2.49 -4.04
CA GLY A 162 1.60 1.89 -3.64
C GLY A 162 2.76 2.43 -4.49
N SER A 163 2.65 2.39 -5.82
CA SER A 163 3.61 2.96 -6.74
C SER A 163 2.92 3.62 -7.92
N LEU A 164 3.38 4.83 -8.28
CA LEU A 164 2.81 5.64 -9.37
C LEU A 164 3.78 5.70 -10.55
N PHE A 165 3.31 5.27 -11.72
CA PHE A 165 4.04 5.24 -12.97
C PHE A 165 3.47 6.30 -13.92
N LEU A 166 4.34 7.14 -14.49
CA LEU A 166 3.91 8.32 -15.24
C LEU A 166 4.32 8.24 -16.71
N GLY A 167 3.33 8.16 -17.58
CA GLY A 167 3.49 8.14 -19.02
C GLY A 167 3.69 6.74 -19.60
N GLN A 168 3.40 6.61 -20.90
CA GLN A 168 3.36 5.34 -21.63
C GLN A 168 4.69 4.57 -21.77
N TYR A 169 5.78 5.14 -21.30
CA TYR A 169 7.12 4.51 -21.29
C TYR A 169 7.58 4.18 -19.86
N SER A 170 6.67 4.21 -18.91
CA SER A 170 6.91 3.82 -17.53
C SER A 170 5.95 2.70 -17.11
N PRO A 171 6.01 1.52 -17.74
CA PRO A 171 5.15 0.40 -17.39
C PRO A 171 5.58 -0.21 -16.05
N GLU A 172 4.65 -0.90 -15.38
CA GLU A 172 4.88 -1.54 -14.09
C GLU A 172 6.12 -2.45 -14.05
N PRO A 173 6.39 -3.31 -15.07
CA PRO A 173 7.60 -4.16 -15.05
C PRO A 173 8.92 -3.39 -15.00
N LEU A 174 8.94 -2.11 -15.41
CA LEU A 174 10.11 -1.25 -15.23
C LEU A 174 10.38 -1.01 -13.73
N GLY A 175 9.33 -0.83 -12.94
CA GLY A 175 9.42 -0.68 -11.49
C GLY A 175 9.97 -1.93 -10.81
N ASP A 176 9.46 -3.08 -11.18
CA ASP A 176 9.82 -4.35 -10.58
C ASP A 176 11.27 -4.77 -10.87
N TYR A 177 11.77 -4.49 -12.06
CA TYR A 177 13.04 -5.07 -12.50
C TYR A 177 14.19 -4.09 -12.64
N TYR A 178 13.95 -2.78 -12.76
CA TYR A 178 15.03 -1.87 -13.14
C TYR A 178 15.02 -0.47 -12.51
N ALA A 179 13.87 0.14 -12.27
CA ALA A 179 13.78 1.56 -11.89
C ALA A 179 14.36 1.88 -10.50
N GLY A 180 14.50 0.90 -9.62
CA GLY A 180 15.17 1.02 -8.33
C GLY A 180 14.30 1.21 -7.10
N PRO A 181 13.06 1.78 -7.14
CA PRO A 181 12.18 1.75 -5.98
C PRO A 181 11.88 0.32 -5.53
N ASN A 182 11.53 0.18 -4.24
CA ASN A 182 11.14 -1.12 -3.69
C ASN A 182 9.77 -1.53 -4.23
N HIS A 183 9.66 -2.78 -4.71
CA HIS A 183 8.41 -3.36 -5.22
C HIS A 183 7.58 -4.09 -4.17
N VAL A 184 7.94 -4.04 -2.88
CA VAL A 184 7.09 -4.53 -1.80
C VAL A 184 6.11 -3.42 -1.44
N LEU A 185 4.92 -3.50 -2.00
CA LEU A 185 3.93 -2.44 -2.04
C LEU A 185 2.65 -2.83 -1.27
N PRO A 186 1.92 -1.87 -0.72
CA PRO A 186 0.63 -2.11 -0.09
C PRO A 186 -0.42 -2.52 -1.13
N THR A 187 -1.16 -3.57 -0.85
CA THR A 187 -2.22 -4.14 -1.68
C THR A 187 -3.58 -4.06 -1.00
N SER A 188 -4.65 -4.43 -1.71
CA SER A 188 -6.01 -4.56 -1.16
C SER A 188 -6.52 -3.27 -0.51
N GLY A 189 -6.25 -2.13 -1.16
CA GLY A 189 -6.66 -0.82 -0.71
C GLY A 189 -5.91 -0.29 0.51
N THR A 190 -4.86 -0.98 0.96
CA THR A 190 -4.08 -0.56 2.14
C THR A 190 -3.11 0.58 1.85
N ALA A 191 -2.91 0.96 0.58
CA ALA A 191 -2.17 2.15 0.19
C ALA A 191 -2.75 3.46 0.77
N ARG A 192 -3.95 3.43 1.36
CA ARG A 192 -4.53 4.55 2.12
C ARG A 192 -3.79 4.87 3.41
N PHE A 193 -3.02 3.93 3.95
CA PHE A 193 -2.34 4.08 5.25
C PHE A 193 -1.00 3.34 5.35
N PHE A 194 -0.66 2.49 4.40
CA PHE A 194 0.67 1.90 4.28
C PHE A 194 1.44 2.55 3.12
N SER A 195 2.75 2.59 3.27
CA SER A 195 3.70 3.01 2.24
C SER A 195 4.49 1.81 1.70
N PRO A 196 5.15 1.93 0.55
CA PRO A 196 6.14 0.96 0.11
C PRO A 196 7.16 0.64 1.19
N LEU A 197 7.68 -0.58 1.22
CA LEU A 197 8.75 -0.96 2.15
C LEU A 197 9.99 -0.08 1.92
N GLY A 198 10.42 0.61 2.95
CA GLY A 198 11.56 1.51 2.91
C GLY A 198 12.36 1.49 4.21
N VAL A 199 13.38 2.32 4.28
CA VAL A 199 14.22 2.47 5.49
C VAL A 199 13.38 2.89 6.69
N ASP A 200 12.39 3.75 6.50
CA ASP A 200 11.47 4.20 7.55
C ASP A 200 10.69 3.06 8.20
N SER A 201 10.48 1.95 7.48
CA SER A 201 9.83 0.76 8.03
C SER A 201 10.63 0.09 9.17
N PHE A 202 11.93 0.38 9.28
CA PHE A 202 12.85 -0.17 10.28
C PHE A 202 13.27 0.84 11.34
N VAL A 203 12.72 2.07 11.30
CA VAL A 203 13.06 3.14 12.22
C VAL A 203 11.89 3.41 13.17
N LYS A 204 12.19 3.56 14.45
CA LYS A 204 11.21 3.99 15.47
C LYS A 204 11.50 5.40 15.94
N ARG A 205 10.45 6.12 16.27
CA ARG A 205 10.54 7.44 16.90
C ARG A 205 10.16 7.33 18.36
N SER A 206 10.88 8.03 19.23
CA SER A 206 10.56 8.16 20.64
C SER A 206 10.55 9.63 21.01
N SER A 207 9.65 10.02 21.90
CA SER A 207 9.69 11.36 22.49
C SER A 207 10.74 11.42 23.61
N TYR A 208 11.36 12.57 23.73
CA TYR A 208 12.32 12.90 24.77
C TYR A 208 11.86 14.19 25.47
N ILE A 209 11.70 14.14 26.78
CA ILE A 209 11.21 15.25 27.59
C ILE A 209 12.22 15.50 28.70
N CYS A 210 12.71 16.74 28.77
CA CYS A 210 13.61 17.21 29.85
C CYS A 210 13.20 18.63 30.27
N TYR A 211 12.84 18.79 31.54
CA TYR A 211 12.46 20.06 32.11
C TYR A 211 13.42 20.44 33.25
N THR A 212 13.69 21.74 33.39
CA THR A 212 14.35 22.26 34.62
C THR A 212 13.33 22.32 35.76
N LYS A 213 13.82 22.46 37.01
CA LYS A 213 12.97 22.64 38.18
C LYS A 213 12.04 23.84 37.97
N ASP A 214 12.58 24.98 37.58
CA ASP A 214 11.82 26.22 37.42
C ASP A 214 10.72 26.07 36.34
N ALA A 215 11.06 25.52 35.20
CA ALA A 215 10.06 25.30 34.13
C ALA A 215 8.93 24.33 34.54
N LEU A 216 9.24 23.30 35.36
CA LEU A 216 8.22 22.42 35.91
C LEU A 216 7.35 23.15 36.93
N LEU A 217 7.93 23.99 37.80
CA LEU A 217 7.19 24.71 38.83
C LEU A 217 6.27 25.76 38.22
N ASP A 218 6.67 26.43 37.15
CA ASP A 218 5.84 27.37 36.40
C ASP A 218 4.58 26.71 35.80
N ALA A 219 4.71 25.45 35.37
CA ALA A 219 3.60 24.69 34.80
C ALA A 219 2.78 23.88 35.83
N ALA A 220 3.24 23.83 37.11
CA ALA A 220 2.73 22.90 38.09
C ALA A 220 1.24 23.02 38.38
N ASP A 221 0.74 24.23 38.53
CA ASP A 221 -0.66 24.48 38.89
C ASP A 221 -1.62 24.06 37.76
N ASP A 222 -1.27 24.30 36.51
CA ASP A 222 -2.04 23.86 35.35
C ASP A 222 -2.06 22.34 35.24
N ILE A 223 -0.93 21.67 35.43
CA ILE A 223 -0.84 20.21 35.38
C ILE A 223 -1.69 19.60 36.51
N ILE A 224 -1.59 20.14 37.74
CA ILE A 224 -2.37 19.67 38.90
C ILE A 224 -3.88 19.84 38.61
N LEU A 225 -4.28 21.02 38.14
CA LEU A 225 -5.69 21.30 37.81
C LEU A 225 -6.25 20.32 36.81
N ILE A 226 -5.54 20.05 35.70
CA ILE A 226 -5.98 19.12 34.66
C ILE A 226 -6.09 17.70 35.23
N ALA A 227 -5.04 17.22 35.92
CA ALA A 227 -5.03 15.89 36.49
C ALA A 227 -6.17 15.69 37.53
N GLU A 228 -6.48 16.69 38.34
CA GLU A 228 -7.59 16.64 39.29
C GLU A 228 -8.96 16.61 38.59
N ARG A 229 -9.13 17.38 37.50
CA ARG A 229 -10.34 17.36 36.68
C ARG A 229 -10.57 15.99 36.05
N GLU A 230 -9.51 15.31 35.67
CA GLU A 230 -9.53 13.93 35.18
C GLU A 230 -9.66 12.89 36.31
N LYS A 231 -9.68 13.32 37.59
CA LYS A 231 -9.69 12.46 38.79
C LYS A 231 -8.44 11.57 38.92
N LEU A 232 -7.34 12.00 38.32
CA LEU A 232 -6.04 11.33 38.38
C LEU A 232 -5.20 11.89 39.55
N THR A 233 -5.62 11.62 40.76
CA THR A 233 -5.02 12.20 41.98
C THR A 233 -3.55 11.84 42.18
N ALA A 234 -3.11 10.67 41.74
CA ALA A 234 -1.70 10.28 41.80
C ALA A 234 -0.85 11.08 40.78
N HIS A 235 -1.39 11.44 39.62
CA HIS A 235 -0.73 12.33 38.65
C HIS A 235 -0.58 13.73 39.26
N ALA A 236 -1.67 14.28 39.82
CA ALA A 236 -1.61 15.57 40.55
C ALA A 236 -0.59 15.54 41.68
N ASN A 237 -0.60 14.49 42.50
CA ASN A 237 0.33 14.33 43.62
C ASN A 237 1.79 14.26 43.18
N SER A 238 2.08 13.62 42.02
CA SER A 238 3.44 13.59 41.46
C SER A 238 4.03 14.98 41.23
N ILE A 239 3.20 15.98 40.91
CA ILE A 239 3.64 17.36 40.74
C ILE A 239 3.65 18.12 42.08
N LYS A 240 2.62 17.90 42.92
CA LYS A 240 2.55 18.57 44.26
C LYS A 240 3.78 18.34 45.09
N VAL A 241 4.24 17.09 45.20
CA VAL A 241 5.45 16.76 46.00
C VAL A 241 6.73 17.41 45.47
N ARG A 242 6.80 17.70 44.18
CA ARG A 242 7.93 18.44 43.56
C ARG A 242 7.83 19.94 43.76
N LYS A 243 6.63 20.48 44.02
CA LYS A 243 6.41 21.89 44.37
C LYS A 243 6.72 22.17 45.83
N GLU A 244 6.58 21.16 46.70
CA GLU A 244 6.79 21.28 48.14
C GLU A 244 8.28 21.03 48.57
N GLY A 245 9.09 20.38 47.71
CA GLY A 245 10.50 20.06 47.93
C GLY A 245 11.45 20.88 47.08
#